data_0a08a4f9c78650d383b9d974625293c6
#
_entry.id   0a08a4f9c78650d383b9d974625293c6
#
_cell.length_a   1.000
_cell.length_b   1.000
_cell.length_c   1.000
_cell.angle_alpha   90.00
_cell.angle_beta   90.00
_cell.angle_gamma   90.00
#
_symmetry.space_group_name_H-M   'P 1'
#
loop_
_entity.id
_entity.type
_entity.pdbx_description
1 polymer ?
#
loop_
_entity_poly.entity_id
_entity_poly.type
_entity_poly.pdbx_seq_one_letter_code
_entity_poly.pdbx_strand_id
1 'polypeptide(L)'
;MLGRSANKSLWIAFILLAFTGCNRSQPKPEDTPTAMVQSVIPPEQHVVQKTFSVQKYQTFELTIPEHCLHPRLHGDFKTFHYGEQGNRANDDAANVDLLLLDEQQFNDFIHGPGEETTRSAQNTHDQVIDWALPATFGNPRKFFLVFNNATGKPKIKIIDANLTLSFD
;
A
#
# COMPACT_ATOMS: atom_id res chain seq x y z
N MET A 1 -24.73 -17.73 54.98
CA MET A 1 -24.44 -19.19 54.89
C MET A 1 -23.15 -19.34 54.14
N LEU A 2 -22.01 -19.34 54.75
CA LEU A 2 -21.26 -20.38 55.46
C LEU A 2 -21.07 -21.65 54.65
N GLY A 3 -19.82 -21.90 54.29
CA GLY A 3 -19.34 -23.14 53.69
C GLY A 3 -17.84 -23.02 53.39
N ARG A 4 -17.08 -23.10 54.30
CA ARG A 4 -15.81 -23.64 54.77
C ARG A 4 -15.49 -25.01 54.22
N SER A 5 -14.20 -25.21 53.93
CA SER A 5 -13.37 -26.43 54.24
C SER A 5 -12.48 -26.75 53.01
N ALA A 6 -11.28 -27.22 53.08
CA ALA A 6 -10.26 -27.44 54.10
C ALA A 6 -9.00 -27.94 53.37
N ASN A 7 -7.90 -27.44 53.86
CA ASN A 7 -6.55 -28.01 53.88
C ASN A 7 -6.39 -29.49 53.53
N LYS A 8 -5.40 -29.81 52.69
CA LYS A 8 -4.56 -31.00 52.92
C LYS A 8 -3.13 -30.76 52.43
N SER A 9 -2.28 -30.56 53.40
CA SER A 9 -0.84 -30.76 53.31
C SER A 9 -0.51 -32.20 52.97
N LEU A 10 0.45 -32.41 52.07
CA LEU A 10 1.17 -33.68 52.06
C LEU A 10 2.65 -33.42 51.74
N TRP A 11 3.45 -33.78 52.68
CA TRP A 11 4.89 -33.94 52.74
C TRP A 11 5.33 -34.99 51.70
N ILE A 12 6.52 -34.85 51.12
CA ILE A 12 7.43 -35.97 50.86
C ILE A 12 8.73 -35.45 50.24
N ALA A 13 9.74 -35.57 51.02
CA ALA A 13 11.05 -36.21 50.83
C ALA A 13 12.09 -35.58 49.89
N PHE A 14 13.10 -35.10 50.53
CA PHE A 14 14.45 -34.85 50.06
C PHE A 14 15.07 -36.12 49.42
N ILE A 15 15.54 -36.01 48.19
CA ILE A 15 16.57 -36.87 47.65
C ILE A 15 17.73 -35.98 47.21
N LEU A 16 18.78 -35.95 48.01
CA LEU A 16 20.10 -35.46 47.64
C LEU A 16 20.74 -36.46 46.67
N LEU A 17 20.90 -36.07 45.43
CA LEU A 17 21.81 -36.74 44.50
C LEU A 17 22.94 -35.78 44.19
N ALA A 18 24.08 -36.05 44.83
CA ALA A 18 25.35 -35.46 44.49
C ALA A 18 25.79 -36.00 43.11
N PHE A 19 25.79 -35.14 42.10
CA PHE A 19 26.51 -35.40 40.86
C PHE A 19 27.77 -34.56 40.83
N THR A 20 28.86 -35.30 40.99
CA THR A 20 30.24 -34.90 40.77
C THR A 20 30.43 -34.29 39.38
N GLY A 21 31.21 -33.20 39.35
CA GLY A 21 31.50 -32.37 38.23
C GLY A 21 32.02 -33.07 36.97
N CYS A 22 31.49 -32.60 35.86
CA CYS A 22 32.22 -32.55 34.61
C CYS A 22 32.22 -31.10 34.17
N ASN A 23 33.36 -30.48 34.31
CA ASN A 23 33.66 -29.16 33.81
C ASN A 23 33.73 -29.24 32.29
N ARG A 24 32.57 -29.17 31.62
CA ARG A 24 32.50 -29.00 30.17
C ARG A 24 32.57 -27.52 29.91
N SER A 25 33.72 -27.06 29.43
CA SER A 25 33.89 -25.75 28.83
C SER A 25 32.79 -25.55 27.80
N GLN A 26 31.81 -24.70 28.09
CA GLN A 26 30.84 -24.24 27.10
C GLN A 26 31.64 -23.48 26.02
N PRO A 27 31.48 -23.82 24.74
CA PRO A 27 31.98 -23.01 23.70
C PRO A 27 31.29 -21.62 23.83
N LYS A 28 32.12 -20.59 23.93
CA LYS A 28 31.69 -19.20 23.86
C LYS A 28 30.77 -19.05 22.63
N PRO A 29 29.57 -18.45 22.77
CA PRO A 29 28.77 -18.14 21.59
C PRO A 29 29.62 -17.29 20.64
N GLU A 30 29.93 -17.83 19.48
CA GLU A 30 30.48 -17.07 18.38
C GLU A 30 29.41 -16.01 18.04
N ASP A 31 29.77 -14.75 18.24
CA ASP A 31 28.99 -13.62 17.75
C ASP A 31 28.93 -13.74 16.22
N THR A 32 27.95 -14.49 15.74
CA THR A 32 27.60 -14.49 14.31
C THR A 32 27.16 -13.06 14.02
N PRO A 33 27.87 -12.32 13.17
CA PRO A 33 27.42 -10.98 12.79
C PRO A 33 26.04 -11.16 12.17
N THR A 34 25.03 -10.63 12.84
CA THR A 34 23.68 -10.52 12.28
C THR A 34 23.83 -9.67 11.04
N ALA A 35 23.86 -10.32 9.88
CA ALA A 35 23.85 -9.61 8.61
C ALA A 35 22.59 -8.74 8.63
N MET A 36 22.77 -7.44 8.74
CA MET A 36 21.71 -6.48 8.52
C MET A 36 21.21 -6.72 7.09
N VAL A 37 20.04 -7.33 6.99
CA VAL A 37 19.33 -7.42 5.72
C VAL A 37 18.96 -5.97 5.39
N GLN A 38 19.82 -5.30 4.64
CA GLN A 38 19.42 -4.06 3.98
C GLN A 38 18.30 -4.44 3.03
N SER A 39 17.09 -4.00 3.35
CA SER A 39 15.98 -4.08 2.41
C SER A 39 16.35 -3.19 1.21
N VAL A 40 16.79 -3.82 0.14
CA VAL A 40 17.03 -3.12 -1.13
C VAL A 40 15.66 -2.71 -1.63
N ILE A 41 15.34 -1.41 -1.52
CA ILE A 41 14.14 -0.84 -2.14
C ILE A 41 14.32 -1.03 -3.65
N PRO A 42 13.40 -1.71 -4.35
CA PRO A 42 13.50 -1.82 -5.79
C PRO A 42 13.44 -0.40 -6.41
N PRO A 43 14.20 -0.11 -7.45
CA PRO A 43 14.26 1.23 -8.05
C PRO A 43 12.92 1.67 -8.65
N GLU A 44 12.04 0.72 -8.95
CA GLU A 44 10.73 0.95 -9.54
C GLU A 44 9.68 -0.02 -8.99
N GLN A 45 8.42 0.45 -8.89
CA GLN A 45 7.26 -0.33 -8.52
C GLN A 45 6.13 -0.05 -9.51
N HIS A 46 5.61 -1.07 -10.19
CA HIS A 46 4.40 -0.93 -10.99
C HIS A 46 3.19 -0.70 -10.08
N VAL A 47 2.55 0.45 -10.21
CA VAL A 47 1.32 0.79 -9.48
C VAL A 47 0.11 0.20 -10.17
N VAL A 48 0.03 0.38 -11.48
CA VAL A 48 -1.00 -0.22 -12.34
C VAL A 48 -0.42 -0.50 -13.71
N GLN A 49 -0.60 -1.75 -14.20
CA GLN A 49 -0.20 -2.17 -15.53
C GLN A 49 -1.28 -3.13 -16.06
N LYS A 50 -2.43 -2.60 -16.42
CA LYS A 50 -3.56 -3.39 -16.88
C LYS A 50 -4.68 -2.54 -17.48
N THR A 51 -5.57 -3.24 -18.21
CA THR A 51 -6.87 -2.72 -18.60
C THR A 51 -7.93 -3.11 -17.58
N PHE A 52 -8.78 -2.15 -17.19
CA PHE A 52 -9.86 -2.33 -16.21
C PHE A 52 -11.06 -1.43 -16.52
N SER A 53 -12.21 -1.71 -15.90
CA SER A 53 -13.41 -0.90 -16.05
C SER A 53 -13.69 -0.05 -14.82
N VAL A 54 -14.21 1.16 -15.05
CA VAL A 54 -14.62 2.09 -14.00
C VAL A 54 -16.08 2.48 -14.18
N GLN A 55 -16.88 2.29 -13.13
CA GLN A 55 -18.27 2.76 -13.07
C GLN A 55 -18.38 4.09 -12.31
N LYS A 56 -17.90 4.10 -11.07
CA LYS A 56 -17.84 5.29 -10.21
C LYS A 56 -16.39 5.70 -10.01
N TYR A 57 -15.61 4.88 -9.35
CA TYR A 57 -14.16 5.04 -9.22
C TYR A 57 -13.46 3.68 -9.06
N GLN A 58 -12.17 3.65 -9.35
CA GLN A 58 -11.26 2.55 -9.10
C GLN A 58 -10.01 3.07 -8.43
N THR A 59 -9.55 2.38 -7.39
CA THR A 59 -8.42 2.80 -6.55
C THR A 59 -7.26 1.82 -6.62
N PHE A 60 -6.04 2.35 -6.61
CA PHE A 60 -4.78 1.61 -6.46
C PHE A 60 -3.98 2.24 -5.34
N GLU A 61 -3.52 1.43 -4.40
CA GLU A 61 -2.66 1.88 -3.31
C GLU A 61 -1.20 1.91 -3.77
N LEU A 62 -0.47 2.92 -3.34
CA LEU A 62 0.98 3.00 -3.50
C LEU A 62 1.62 3.50 -2.20
N THR A 63 2.81 3.02 -1.90
CA THR A 63 3.55 3.41 -0.71
C THR A 63 4.93 3.89 -1.11
N ILE A 64 5.26 5.12 -0.72
CA ILE A 64 6.61 5.65 -0.83
C ILE A 64 7.37 5.16 0.41
N PRO A 65 8.50 4.43 0.25
CA PRO A 65 9.31 3.96 1.37
C PRO A 65 9.85 5.12 2.20
N GLU A 66 10.33 4.84 3.41
CA GLU A 66 11.11 5.80 4.19
C GLU A 66 12.42 6.17 3.48
N HIS A 67 12.95 7.35 3.76
CA HIS A 67 14.21 7.88 3.21
C HIS A 67 14.26 7.99 1.67
N CYS A 68 13.12 8.19 1.02
CA CYS A 68 13.01 8.43 -0.40
C CYS A 68 12.94 9.93 -0.69
N LEU A 69 13.96 10.47 -1.39
CA LEU A 69 14.07 11.92 -1.59
C LEU A 69 13.35 12.42 -2.85
N HIS A 70 13.33 11.61 -3.90
CA HIS A 70 12.80 12.01 -5.21
C HIS A 70 11.81 11.00 -5.79
N PRO A 71 10.75 10.61 -5.05
CA PRO A 71 9.76 9.68 -5.58
C PRO A 71 9.00 10.33 -6.73
N ARG A 72 8.74 9.54 -7.79
CA ARG A 72 8.11 10.02 -9.01
C ARG A 72 7.12 8.99 -9.54
N LEU A 73 5.88 9.42 -9.78
CA LEU A 73 4.88 8.62 -10.47
C LEU A 73 4.87 9.01 -11.95
N HIS A 74 5.14 8.05 -12.84
CA HIS A 74 5.21 8.30 -14.28
C HIS A 74 4.57 7.18 -15.09
N GLY A 75 4.27 7.46 -16.35
CA GLY A 75 3.64 6.53 -17.29
C GLY A 75 2.51 7.19 -18.06
N ASP A 76 1.54 6.41 -18.50
CA ASP A 76 0.41 6.90 -19.28
C ASP A 76 -0.87 6.12 -19.01
N PHE A 77 -1.99 6.69 -19.41
CA PHE A 77 -3.25 5.99 -19.50
C PHE A 77 -4.10 6.47 -20.65
N LYS A 78 -4.98 5.58 -21.15
CA LYS A 78 -6.02 5.87 -22.13
C LYS A 78 -7.35 5.34 -21.66
N THR A 79 -8.41 6.11 -21.87
CA THR A 79 -9.76 5.70 -21.50
C THR A 79 -10.65 5.57 -22.73
N PHE A 80 -11.62 4.69 -22.64
CA PHE A 80 -12.52 4.38 -23.71
C PHE A 80 -13.92 4.15 -23.16
N HIS A 81 -14.91 4.32 -24.02
CA HIS A 81 -16.28 3.87 -23.78
C HIS A 81 -16.81 3.07 -24.96
N TYR A 82 -17.92 2.40 -24.78
CA TYR A 82 -18.65 1.77 -25.88
C TYR A 82 -19.81 2.68 -26.29
N GLY A 83 -19.81 3.08 -27.56
CA GLY A 83 -20.91 3.79 -28.18
C GLY A 83 -22.14 2.89 -28.39
N GLU A 84 -23.24 3.47 -28.88
CA GLU A 84 -24.52 2.78 -29.11
C GLU A 84 -24.42 1.56 -30.03
N GLN A 85 -23.46 1.58 -30.96
CA GLN A 85 -23.23 0.46 -31.89
C GLN A 85 -22.22 -0.58 -31.34
N GLY A 86 -21.81 -0.46 -30.08
CA GLY A 86 -20.81 -1.33 -29.45
C GLY A 86 -19.37 -1.07 -29.88
N ASN A 87 -19.09 -0.04 -30.64
CA ASN A 87 -17.75 0.36 -31.02
C ASN A 87 -17.04 1.05 -29.85
N ARG A 88 -15.76 0.72 -29.67
CA ARG A 88 -14.89 1.37 -28.68
C ARG A 88 -14.51 2.77 -29.21
N ALA A 89 -14.78 3.80 -28.41
CA ALA A 89 -14.45 5.20 -28.72
C ALA A 89 -13.55 5.78 -27.63
N ASN A 90 -12.58 6.62 -28.06
CA ASN A 90 -11.69 7.40 -27.20
C ASN A 90 -11.92 8.87 -27.57
N ASP A 91 -12.87 9.48 -26.90
CA ASP A 91 -13.31 10.87 -27.08
C ASP A 91 -13.68 11.48 -25.74
N ASP A 92 -14.18 12.71 -25.73
CA ASP A 92 -14.52 13.44 -24.50
C ASP A 92 -15.55 12.74 -23.61
N ALA A 93 -16.37 11.83 -24.17
CA ALA A 93 -17.27 11.02 -23.35
C ALA A 93 -16.52 9.97 -22.50
N ALA A 94 -15.29 9.62 -22.89
CA ALA A 94 -14.42 8.74 -22.13
C ALA A 94 -13.65 9.46 -21.00
N ASN A 95 -13.71 10.77 -20.89
CA ASN A 95 -12.94 11.53 -19.90
C ASN A 95 -13.16 11.05 -18.46
N VAL A 96 -12.07 10.91 -17.71
CA VAL A 96 -12.02 10.60 -16.29
C VAL A 96 -11.16 11.62 -15.56
N ASP A 97 -11.26 11.64 -14.23
CA ASP A 97 -10.28 12.31 -13.39
C ASP A 97 -9.33 11.26 -12.83
N LEU A 98 -8.03 11.53 -12.92
CA LEU A 98 -7.00 10.79 -12.20
C LEU A 98 -6.56 11.65 -11.01
N LEU A 99 -6.73 11.12 -9.81
CA LEU A 99 -6.44 11.81 -8.56
C LEU A 99 -5.37 11.04 -7.78
N LEU A 100 -4.40 11.73 -7.22
CA LEU A 100 -3.50 11.19 -6.21
C LEU A 100 -3.86 11.81 -4.86
N LEU A 101 -4.25 10.98 -3.92
CA LEU A 101 -4.78 11.36 -2.62
C LEU A 101 -3.91 10.75 -1.52
N ASP A 102 -3.62 11.51 -0.45
CA ASP A 102 -3.14 10.91 0.80
C ASP A 102 -4.30 10.26 1.57
N GLU A 103 -4.02 9.68 2.74
CA GLU A 103 -5.03 8.95 3.52
C GLU A 103 -6.19 9.84 3.97
N GLN A 104 -5.92 11.08 4.36
CA GLN A 104 -6.96 12.01 4.76
C GLN A 104 -7.81 12.45 3.56
N GLN A 105 -7.17 12.87 2.47
CA GLN A 105 -7.82 13.28 1.23
C GLN A 105 -8.68 12.13 0.65
N PHE A 106 -8.19 10.89 0.73
CA PHE A 106 -8.96 9.72 0.28
C PHE A 106 -10.18 9.46 1.17
N ASN A 107 -10.05 9.61 2.49
CA ASN A 107 -11.19 9.52 3.39
C ASN A 107 -12.25 10.60 3.08
N ASP A 108 -11.81 11.83 2.82
CA ASP A 108 -12.69 12.94 2.46
C ASP A 108 -13.34 12.73 1.08
N PHE A 109 -12.62 12.15 0.13
CA PHE A 109 -13.17 11.76 -1.19
C PHE A 109 -14.29 10.73 -1.06
N ILE A 110 -14.19 9.77 -0.13
CA ILE A 110 -15.22 8.73 0.06
C ILE A 110 -16.45 9.26 0.82
N HIS A 111 -16.23 10.10 1.84
CA HIS A 111 -17.26 10.45 2.83
C HIS A 111 -17.67 11.92 2.83
N GLY A 112 -16.93 12.78 2.14
CA GLY A 112 -17.10 14.23 2.19
C GLY A 112 -17.11 14.90 0.82
N PRO A 113 -16.89 16.21 0.77
CA PRO A 113 -16.82 16.97 -0.48
C PRO A 113 -15.60 16.65 -1.35
N GLY A 114 -14.52 16.09 -0.78
CA GLY A 114 -13.38 15.54 -1.51
C GLY A 114 -12.66 16.49 -2.46
N GLU A 115 -12.51 17.75 -2.09
CA GLU A 115 -11.99 18.79 -3.00
C GLU A 115 -10.46 18.84 -3.09
N GLU A 116 -9.75 18.43 -2.03
CA GLU A 116 -8.29 18.51 -1.99
C GLU A 116 -7.63 17.27 -2.56
N THR A 117 -6.58 17.47 -3.36
CA THR A 117 -5.77 16.40 -3.95
C THR A 117 -4.28 16.73 -3.87
N THR A 118 -3.44 15.73 -3.71
CA THR A 118 -1.99 15.90 -3.80
C THR A 118 -1.55 16.21 -5.23
N ARG A 119 -2.13 15.50 -6.22
CA ARG A 119 -1.99 15.73 -7.68
C ARG A 119 -3.28 15.32 -8.37
N SER A 120 -3.55 15.94 -9.51
CA SER A 120 -4.68 15.55 -10.35
C SER A 120 -4.44 15.81 -11.84
N ALA A 121 -5.07 14.97 -12.68
CA ALA A 121 -5.32 15.21 -14.09
C ALA A 121 -6.82 15.02 -14.29
N GLN A 122 -7.53 16.10 -14.58
CA GLN A 122 -8.98 16.10 -14.60
C GLN A 122 -9.51 16.17 -16.03
N ASN A 123 -10.67 15.55 -16.24
CA ASN A 123 -11.43 15.59 -17.48
C ASN A 123 -10.59 15.20 -18.71
N THR A 124 -9.88 14.05 -18.64
CA THR A 124 -8.98 13.60 -19.70
C THR A 124 -9.20 12.13 -20.04
N HIS A 125 -8.97 11.76 -21.30
CA HIS A 125 -9.09 10.38 -21.81
C HIS A 125 -7.78 9.83 -22.40
N ASP A 126 -6.75 10.66 -22.54
CA ASP A 126 -5.40 10.25 -22.99
C ASP A 126 -4.38 11.18 -22.33
N GLN A 127 -3.59 10.65 -21.39
CA GLN A 127 -2.69 11.47 -20.60
C GLN A 127 -1.38 10.76 -20.29
N VAL A 128 -0.28 11.46 -20.49
CA VAL A 128 1.03 11.12 -19.93
C VAL A 128 1.16 11.75 -18.55
N ILE A 129 1.51 10.94 -17.58
CA ILE A 129 1.70 11.34 -16.18
C ILE A 129 3.20 11.42 -15.90
N ASP A 130 3.60 12.47 -15.20
CA ASP A 130 4.96 12.66 -14.72
C ASP A 130 4.94 13.56 -13.49
N TRP A 131 4.62 12.96 -12.33
CA TRP A 131 4.40 13.68 -11.08
C TRP A 131 5.54 13.45 -10.09
N ALA A 132 6.26 14.50 -9.72
CA ALA A 132 7.10 14.47 -8.53
C ALA A 132 6.20 14.38 -7.29
N LEU A 133 6.52 13.45 -6.40
CA LEU A 133 5.78 13.18 -5.16
C LEU A 133 6.55 13.73 -3.95
N PRO A 134 5.87 13.92 -2.81
CA PRO A 134 6.53 14.38 -1.60
C PRO A 134 7.60 13.41 -1.12
N ALA A 135 8.77 13.91 -0.75
CA ALA A 135 9.83 13.13 -0.13
C ALA A 135 9.39 12.53 1.21
N THR A 136 10.01 11.42 1.59
CA THR A 136 9.84 10.78 2.90
C THR A 136 11.17 10.79 3.66
N PHE A 137 11.12 10.99 4.98
CA PHE A 137 12.32 11.03 5.82
C PHE A 137 12.37 9.86 6.80
N GLY A 138 11.49 9.81 7.77
CA GLY A 138 11.54 8.81 8.85
C GLY A 138 10.45 7.74 8.80
N ASN A 139 9.41 7.94 7.98
CA ASN A 139 8.30 7.01 7.88
C ASN A 139 7.87 6.86 6.42
N PRO A 140 7.42 5.66 6.02
CA PRO A 140 6.80 5.47 4.71
C PRO A 140 5.51 6.29 4.60
N ARG A 141 5.12 6.64 3.37
CA ARG A 141 3.93 7.43 3.09
C ARG A 141 3.02 6.71 2.12
N LYS A 142 1.77 6.53 2.51
CA LYS A 142 0.75 5.86 1.70
C LYS A 142 -0.05 6.89 0.90
N PHE A 143 -0.35 6.54 -0.35
CA PHE A 143 -1.21 7.29 -1.24
C PHE A 143 -2.19 6.37 -1.96
N PHE A 144 -3.25 6.97 -2.49
CA PHE A 144 -4.28 6.33 -3.28
C PHE A 144 -4.35 7.01 -4.65
N LEU A 145 -4.12 6.23 -5.68
CA LEU A 145 -4.33 6.64 -7.06
C LEU A 145 -5.76 6.26 -7.45
N VAL A 146 -6.58 7.25 -7.75
CA VAL A 146 -8.02 7.09 -7.98
C VAL A 146 -8.36 7.50 -9.40
N PHE A 147 -8.88 6.57 -10.20
CA PHE A 147 -9.54 6.87 -11.46
C PHE A 147 -11.03 7.08 -11.18
N ASN A 148 -11.51 8.30 -11.36
CA ASN A 148 -12.86 8.72 -11.03
C ASN A 148 -13.67 9.02 -12.30
N ASN A 149 -14.83 8.36 -12.47
CA ASN A 149 -15.80 8.67 -13.50
C ASN A 149 -16.75 9.77 -12.97
N ALA A 150 -16.24 11.00 -12.85
CA ALA A 150 -16.94 12.12 -12.25
C ALA A 150 -18.30 12.43 -12.92
N THR A 151 -18.36 12.29 -14.26
CA THR A 151 -19.60 12.54 -15.01
C THR A 151 -20.65 11.44 -14.84
N GLY A 152 -20.21 10.21 -14.52
CA GLY A 152 -21.06 9.01 -14.48
C GLY A 152 -21.69 8.65 -15.84
N LYS A 153 -21.27 9.32 -16.91
CA LYS A 153 -21.77 9.13 -18.29
C LYS A 153 -20.57 9.06 -19.27
N PRO A 154 -20.46 8.00 -20.08
CA PRO A 154 -21.22 6.76 -19.98
C PRO A 154 -20.99 6.04 -18.66
N LYS A 155 -21.92 5.17 -18.27
CA LYS A 155 -21.91 4.50 -16.95
C LYS A 155 -20.63 3.69 -16.71
N ILE A 156 -20.07 3.10 -17.75
CA ILE A 156 -18.85 2.28 -17.68
C ILE A 156 -17.82 2.87 -18.64
N LYS A 157 -16.63 3.12 -18.13
CA LYS A 157 -15.45 3.48 -18.91
C LYS A 157 -14.39 2.41 -18.77
N ILE A 158 -13.62 2.18 -19.82
CA ILE A 158 -12.52 1.22 -19.85
C ILE A 158 -11.23 2.00 -19.84
N ILE A 159 -10.34 1.68 -18.92
CA ILE A 159 -9.06 2.34 -18.77
C ILE A 159 -7.95 1.33 -19.06
N ASP A 160 -7.03 1.72 -19.92
CA ASP A 160 -5.77 1.04 -20.16
C ASP A 160 -4.68 1.92 -19.55
N ALA A 161 -4.03 1.43 -18.49
CA ALA A 161 -3.08 2.22 -17.72
C ALA A 161 -1.79 1.46 -17.48
N ASN A 162 -0.68 2.19 -17.61
CA ASN A 162 0.67 1.74 -17.29
C ASN A 162 1.38 2.84 -16.49
N LEU A 163 1.29 2.75 -15.15
CA LEU A 163 1.85 3.75 -14.23
C LEU A 163 2.81 3.08 -13.26
N THR A 164 3.99 3.66 -13.13
CA THR A 164 5.12 3.18 -12.35
C THR A 164 5.56 4.25 -11.35
N LEU A 165 5.88 3.83 -10.15
CA LEU A 165 6.50 4.64 -9.10
C LEU A 165 7.99 4.35 -9.09
N SER A 166 8.83 5.35 -9.34
CA SER A 166 10.29 5.27 -9.25
C SER A 166 10.80 5.95 -7.99
N PHE A 167 11.96 5.48 -7.52
CA PHE A 167 12.64 5.95 -6.32
C PHE A 167 14.09 6.27 -6.68
N ASP A 168 14.51 7.52 -6.47
CA ASP A 168 15.90 7.98 -6.62
C ASP A 168 16.50 8.34 -5.25
#